data_821bf8634c98b80eb1f7e7ed194ffad8
#
_entry.id   821bf8634c98b80eb1f7e7ed194ffad8
#
_cell.length_a   1.000
_cell.length_b   1.000
_cell.length_c   1.000
_cell.angle_alpha   90.00
_cell.angle_beta   90.00
_cell.angle_gamma   90.00
#
_symmetry.space_group_name_H-M   'P 1'
#
loop_
_entity.id
_entity.type
_entity.pdbx_description
1 polymer ?
#
loop_
_entity_poly.entity_id
_entity_poly.type
_entity_poly.pdbx_seq_one_letter_code
_entity_poly.pdbx_strand_id
1 'polypeptide(L)'
;LNTCGPSTGLFHEFEYKLAKKISDSVETVDMFRMMGSGTEACMGAARIARLATKHKNIIKMGGAYHGWSDQMAYGIRVNGTKFTQAHGVPLNCFMFIQETTPNDLDDLEKKLRLNQFRGGTAAVYMEPVGPESGTTPITVEYVKGVERLCRKYGALLVFDEVVTGFRIGMAGAQGYFGVSPDLTIFGKVIAGGYPGAGGIGGKREYMKYLGAGLDSSGKKIHKALVGGTMTANPLSCCAGYFTLEEIERTNACQKAGQMGDRICAGLKELVKKHGLPFVVWNTGSICHLETVGTMHYQINWKKPWEIPAILGETGIRQKEMEHMGAAYMA
;
A
#
# COMPACT_ATOMS: atom_id res chain seq x y z
N LEU A 1 -24.87 -17.07 -7.67
CA LEU A 1 -26.06 -16.46 -7.06
C LEU A 1 -27.17 -17.48 -6.85
N ASN A 2 -27.39 -18.42 -7.77
CA ASN A 2 -28.46 -19.43 -7.64
C ASN A 2 -28.28 -20.37 -6.44
N THR A 3 -27.06 -20.56 -5.97
CA THR A 3 -26.73 -21.46 -4.84
C THR A 3 -26.55 -20.75 -3.52
N CYS A 4 -25.99 -19.53 -3.54
CA CYS A 4 -25.67 -18.79 -2.30
C CYS A 4 -26.57 -17.57 -2.08
N GLY A 5 -27.29 -17.12 -3.11
CA GLY A 5 -28.07 -15.89 -3.05
C GLY A 5 -27.18 -14.65 -2.89
N PRO A 6 -27.75 -13.47 -2.63
CA PRO A 6 -27.03 -12.24 -2.33
C PRO A 6 -26.70 -12.13 -0.84
N SER A 7 -26.31 -13.24 -0.19
CA SER A 7 -26.21 -13.32 1.26
C SER A 7 -25.34 -12.21 1.86
N THR A 8 -25.83 -11.65 2.94
CA THR A 8 -25.12 -10.63 3.72
C THR A 8 -24.91 -11.15 5.12
N GLY A 9 -23.64 -11.21 5.57
CA GLY A 9 -23.30 -11.62 6.92
C GLY A 9 -23.41 -13.13 7.22
N LEU A 10 -23.67 -13.97 6.20
CA LEU A 10 -23.65 -15.42 6.31
C LEU A 10 -22.41 -15.99 5.64
N PHE A 11 -21.81 -17.01 6.25
CA PHE A 11 -20.68 -17.73 5.67
C PHE A 11 -21.11 -18.54 4.44
N HIS A 12 -20.25 -18.56 3.43
CA HIS A 12 -20.43 -19.36 2.22
C HIS A 12 -19.08 -19.90 1.73
N GLU A 13 -19.11 -20.91 0.89
CA GLU A 13 -17.91 -21.63 0.46
C GLU A 13 -16.87 -20.75 -0.24
N PHE A 14 -17.27 -19.74 -1.01
CA PHE A 14 -16.34 -18.88 -1.74
C PHE A 14 -15.59 -17.90 -0.84
N GLU A 15 -16.16 -17.46 0.29
CA GLU A 15 -15.42 -16.70 1.29
C GLU A 15 -14.25 -17.54 1.82
N TYR A 16 -14.51 -18.81 2.17
CA TYR A 16 -13.48 -19.73 2.61
C TYR A 16 -12.45 -20.03 1.53
N LYS A 17 -12.90 -20.37 0.30
CA LYS A 17 -12.02 -20.67 -0.83
C LYS A 17 -11.07 -19.51 -1.16
N LEU A 18 -11.61 -18.29 -1.21
CA LEU A 18 -10.80 -17.09 -1.45
C LEU A 18 -9.80 -16.84 -0.33
N ALA A 19 -10.25 -16.89 0.93
CA ALA A 19 -9.37 -16.70 2.08
C ALA A 19 -8.26 -17.75 2.11
N LYS A 20 -8.59 -19.01 1.86
CA LYS A 20 -7.61 -20.09 1.76
C LYS A 20 -6.62 -19.88 0.63
N LYS A 21 -7.10 -19.51 -0.56
CA LYS A 21 -6.23 -19.23 -1.72
C LYS A 21 -5.22 -18.12 -1.42
N ILE A 22 -5.66 -17.04 -0.76
CA ILE A 22 -4.78 -15.94 -0.36
C ILE A 22 -3.75 -16.43 0.67
N SER A 23 -4.17 -17.17 1.71
CA SER A 23 -3.27 -17.69 2.73
C SER A 23 -2.27 -18.72 2.17
N ASP A 24 -2.70 -19.57 1.24
CA ASP A 24 -1.80 -20.55 0.59
C ASP A 24 -0.75 -19.85 -0.32
N SER A 25 -1.08 -18.68 -0.88
CA SER A 25 -0.20 -17.94 -1.78
C SER A 25 0.77 -17.00 -1.06
N VAL A 26 0.41 -16.54 0.14
CA VAL A 26 1.12 -15.49 0.88
C VAL A 26 1.48 -15.99 2.28
N GLU A 27 2.73 -16.39 2.46
CA GLU A 27 3.22 -17.10 3.67
C GLU A 27 2.97 -16.35 4.99
N THR A 28 2.96 -15.02 4.98
CA THR A 28 2.74 -14.20 6.18
C THR A 28 1.25 -14.07 6.56
N VAL A 29 0.35 -14.65 5.77
CA VAL A 29 -1.10 -14.55 5.96
C VAL A 29 -1.67 -15.84 6.53
N ASP A 30 -1.63 -15.99 7.85
CA ASP A 30 -2.28 -17.10 8.57
C ASP A 30 -3.81 -17.00 8.53
N MET A 31 -4.31 -15.77 8.50
CA MET A 31 -5.74 -15.46 8.49
C MET A 31 -6.02 -14.30 7.54
N PHE A 32 -7.15 -14.39 6.85
CA PHE A 32 -7.62 -13.34 5.95
C PHE A 32 -9.07 -12.98 6.24
N ARG A 33 -9.41 -11.71 6.08
CA ARG A 33 -10.79 -11.22 6.15
C ARG A 33 -11.07 -10.21 5.05
N MET A 34 -12.13 -10.45 4.29
CA MET A 34 -12.66 -9.48 3.32
C MET A 34 -13.16 -8.19 4.00
N MET A 35 -12.98 -7.09 3.33
CA MET A 35 -13.49 -5.75 3.64
C MET A 35 -14.16 -5.17 2.39
N GLY A 36 -14.94 -4.10 2.54
CA GLY A 36 -15.63 -3.48 1.42
C GLY A 36 -14.70 -2.74 0.44
N SER A 37 -13.53 -2.33 0.91
CA SER A 37 -12.52 -1.62 0.10
C SER A 37 -11.13 -1.65 0.74
N GLY A 38 -10.10 -1.29 -0.02
CA GLY A 38 -8.75 -1.07 0.53
C GLY A 38 -8.73 0.01 1.62
N THR A 39 -9.54 1.06 1.50
CA THR A 39 -9.71 2.09 2.54
C THR A 39 -10.19 1.50 3.86
N GLU A 40 -11.22 0.66 3.82
CA GLU A 40 -11.72 -0.02 5.02
C GLU A 40 -10.69 -1.00 5.60
N ALA A 41 -9.95 -1.69 4.74
CA ALA A 41 -8.87 -2.57 5.16
C ALA A 41 -7.75 -1.80 5.86
N CYS A 42 -7.33 -0.64 5.35
CA CYS A 42 -6.37 0.25 6.01
C CYS A 42 -6.86 0.72 7.39
N MET A 43 -8.14 1.13 7.49
CA MET A 43 -8.75 1.51 8.76
C MET A 43 -8.76 0.35 9.76
N GLY A 44 -9.12 -0.85 9.30
CA GLY A 44 -9.15 -2.06 10.11
C GLY A 44 -7.76 -2.43 10.63
N ALA A 45 -6.74 -2.42 9.76
CA ALA A 45 -5.36 -2.72 10.12
C ALA A 45 -4.81 -1.70 11.15
N ALA A 46 -5.14 -0.42 11.04
CA ALA A 46 -4.78 0.59 12.02
C ALA A 46 -5.37 0.31 13.41
N ARG A 47 -6.62 -0.14 13.47
CA ARG A 47 -7.29 -0.53 14.72
C ARG A 47 -6.66 -1.78 15.33
N ILE A 48 -6.37 -2.80 14.50
CA ILE A 48 -5.66 -4.02 14.92
C ILE A 48 -4.31 -3.66 15.50
N ALA A 49 -3.50 -2.86 14.79
CA ALA A 49 -2.17 -2.48 15.22
C ALA A 49 -2.18 -1.74 16.57
N ARG A 50 -3.10 -0.79 16.75
CA ARG A 50 -3.25 -0.09 18.03
C ARG A 50 -3.68 -0.99 19.20
N LEU A 51 -4.55 -1.95 18.94
CA LEU A 51 -4.96 -2.93 19.96
C LEU A 51 -3.83 -3.90 20.32
N ALA A 52 -3.12 -4.38 19.32
CA ALA A 52 -2.04 -5.35 19.51
C ALA A 52 -0.84 -4.75 20.25
N THR A 53 -0.40 -3.58 19.85
CA THR A 53 0.78 -2.92 20.43
C THR A 53 0.48 -2.05 21.64
N LYS A 54 -0.77 -1.65 21.85
CA LYS A 54 -1.22 -0.62 22.81
C LYS A 54 -0.59 0.75 22.55
N HIS A 55 -0.03 0.97 21.38
CA HIS A 55 0.57 2.22 20.93
C HIS A 55 -0.43 3.05 20.11
N LYS A 56 -0.14 4.36 19.94
CA LYS A 56 -1.08 5.31 19.33
C LYS A 56 -0.70 5.73 17.92
N ASN A 57 0.61 6.01 17.71
CA ASN A 57 1.07 6.64 16.48
C ASN A 57 1.14 5.63 15.32
N ILE A 58 0.84 6.12 14.14
CA ILE A 58 1.06 5.43 12.87
C ILE A 58 2.04 6.30 12.07
N ILE A 59 3.06 5.69 11.53
CA ILE A 59 3.96 6.30 10.57
C ILE A 59 3.59 5.74 9.19
N LYS A 60 3.37 6.61 8.22
CA LYS A 60 3.16 6.22 6.82
C LYS A 60 4.26 6.80 5.94
N MET A 61 4.53 6.16 4.81
CA MET A 61 5.43 6.69 3.82
C MET A 61 4.83 7.94 3.19
N GLY A 62 5.60 9.02 3.12
CA GLY A 62 5.17 10.27 2.50
C GLY A 62 4.83 10.08 1.03
N GLY A 63 3.74 10.69 0.60
CA GLY A 63 3.17 10.53 -0.74
C GLY A 63 2.31 9.27 -0.93
N ALA A 64 2.34 8.31 0.00
CA ALA A 64 1.60 7.06 -0.15
C ALA A 64 0.09 7.25 0.03
N TYR A 65 -0.68 6.48 -0.76
CA TYR A 65 -2.13 6.46 -0.70
C TYR A 65 -2.63 5.19 0.02
N HIS A 66 -3.20 5.37 1.22
CA HIS A 66 -3.81 4.29 2.01
C HIS A 66 -5.32 4.46 2.18
N GLY A 67 -5.97 4.90 1.12
CA GLY A 67 -7.39 5.21 1.14
C GLY A 67 -7.69 6.63 1.61
N TRP A 68 -8.99 6.97 1.62
CA TRP A 68 -9.48 8.33 1.84
C TRP A 68 -10.14 8.52 3.21
N SER A 69 -9.90 7.61 4.16
CA SER A 69 -10.34 7.84 5.54
C SER A 69 -9.62 9.03 6.15
N ASP A 70 -10.29 9.76 7.03
CA ASP A 70 -9.78 11.00 7.62
C ASP A 70 -8.34 10.89 8.10
N GLN A 71 -8.03 9.86 8.90
CA GLN A 71 -6.68 9.69 9.43
C GLN A 71 -5.63 9.33 8.36
N MET A 72 -6.00 8.65 7.25
CA MET A 72 -5.05 8.21 6.23
C MET A 72 -4.86 9.22 5.09
N ALA A 73 -5.71 10.24 5.03
CA ALA A 73 -5.64 11.30 4.04
C ALA A 73 -4.47 12.30 4.27
N TYR A 74 -3.64 12.07 5.29
CA TYR A 74 -2.46 12.87 5.59
C TYR A 74 -1.28 12.52 4.69
N GLY A 75 -0.55 13.53 4.18
CA GLY A 75 0.69 13.32 3.40
C GLY A 75 0.47 12.56 2.08
N ILE A 76 -0.64 12.76 1.38
CA ILE A 76 -0.90 12.18 0.06
C ILE A 76 -0.20 13.02 -1.02
N ARG A 77 0.41 12.36 -2.00
CA ARG A 77 1.01 12.87 -3.24
C ARG A 77 2.29 13.70 -3.15
N VAL A 78 2.49 14.53 -2.15
CA VAL A 78 3.71 15.37 -2.08
C VAL A 78 4.50 15.05 -0.81
N ASN A 79 5.64 14.39 -0.99
CA ASN A 79 6.52 14.02 0.11
C ASN A 79 7.02 15.22 0.90
N GLY A 80 6.99 15.16 2.23
CA GLY A 80 7.61 16.12 3.12
C GLY A 80 6.88 17.46 3.27
N THR A 81 5.78 17.68 2.54
CA THR A 81 5.05 18.95 2.63
C THR A 81 4.10 19.01 3.81
N LYS A 82 3.75 17.87 4.42
CA LYS A 82 2.70 17.74 5.46
C LYS A 82 1.35 18.34 5.04
N PHE A 83 1.18 18.63 3.77
CA PHE A 83 -0.06 19.14 3.23
C PHE A 83 -1.08 18.01 3.17
N THR A 84 -2.24 18.27 3.73
CA THR A 84 -3.40 17.43 3.49
C THR A 84 -4.12 18.00 2.28
N GLN A 85 -4.22 17.21 1.22
CA GLN A 85 -5.10 17.56 0.11
C GLN A 85 -6.59 17.23 0.43
N ALA A 86 -6.83 16.72 1.65
CA ALA A 86 -8.16 16.33 2.10
C ALA A 86 -8.87 17.54 2.73
N HIS A 87 -9.39 18.42 1.90
CA HIS A 87 -10.26 19.48 2.36
C HIS A 87 -11.49 18.89 3.05
N GLY A 88 -11.92 19.50 4.17
CA GLY A 88 -13.05 19.04 4.97
C GLY A 88 -12.70 18.04 6.08
N VAL A 89 -11.44 17.57 6.15
CA VAL A 89 -10.97 16.73 7.27
C VAL A 89 -10.43 17.62 8.39
N PRO A 90 -10.96 17.50 9.63
CA PRO A 90 -10.45 18.25 10.78
C PRO A 90 -9.00 17.88 11.11
N LEU A 91 -8.18 18.86 11.47
CA LEU A 91 -6.75 18.65 11.73
C LEU A 91 -6.46 17.66 12.88
N ASN A 92 -7.35 17.55 13.87
CA ASN A 92 -7.20 16.60 14.96
C ASN A 92 -7.30 15.13 14.53
N CYS A 93 -7.87 14.83 13.36
CA CYS A 93 -7.86 13.47 12.78
C CYS A 93 -6.44 12.98 12.49
N PHE A 94 -5.49 13.88 12.29
CA PHE A 94 -4.10 13.58 11.99
C PHE A 94 -3.17 13.53 13.20
N MET A 95 -3.69 13.76 14.41
CA MET A 95 -2.89 13.90 15.64
C MET A 95 -1.90 12.75 15.87
N PHE A 96 -2.28 11.55 15.49
CA PHE A 96 -1.45 10.33 15.67
C PHE A 96 -0.94 9.76 14.35
N ILE A 97 -0.91 10.57 13.29
CA ILE A 97 -0.37 10.18 11.99
C ILE A 97 0.88 10.99 11.71
N GLN A 98 1.91 10.31 11.27
CA GLN A 98 3.19 10.90 10.90
C GLN A 98 3.59 10.41 9.52
N GLU A 99 4.35 11.25 8.82
CA GLU A 99 4.91 10.94 7.52
C GLU A 99 6.41 10.71 7.66
N THR A 100 6.94 9.71 6.96
CA THR A 100 8.39 9.49 6.82
C THR A 100 8.80 9.65 5.37
N THR A 101 10.01 10.16 5.15
CA THR A 101 10.56 10.36 3.81
C THR A 101 10.90 9.01 3.17
N PRO A 102 10.43 8.70 1.94
CA PRO A 102 10.85 7.52 1.21
C PRO A 102 12.37 7.46 1.06
N ASN A 103 12.94 6.26 1.13
CA ASN A 103 14.38 5.99 1.06
C ASN A 103 15.26 6.68 2.15
N ASP A 104 14.67 7.20 3.22
CA ASP A 104 15.38 7.79 4.36
C ASP A 104 15.10 6.99 5.66
N LEU A 105 15.95 6.01 5.95
CA LEU A 105 15.85 5.19 7.17
C LEU A 105 16.17 6.00 8.43
N ASP A 106 16.98 7.02 8.34
CA ASP A 106 17.34 7.88 9.49
C ASP A 106 16.13 8.70 9.94
N ASP A 107 15.37 9.23 8.96
CA ASP A 107 14.12 9.94 9.26
C ASP A 107 13.09 9.02 9.93
N LEU A 108 12.93 7.81 9.40
CA LEU A 108 12.05 6.80 10.02
C LEU A 108 12.52 6.44 11.42
N GLU A 109 13.80 6.12 11.62
CA GLU A 109 14.32 5.73 12.91
C GLU A 109 14.20 6.86 13.94
N LYS A 110 14.47 8.10 13.55
CA LYS A 110 14.27 9.28 14.39
C LYS A 110 12.84 9.37 14.90
N LYS A 111 11.83 9.16 14.03
CA LYS A 111 10.40 9.19 14.42
C LYS A 111 10.05 8.03 15.36
N LEU A 112 10.48 6.81 15.02
CA LEU A 112 10.25 5.63 15.86
C LEU A 112 10.82 5.85 17.27
N ARG A 113 12.06 6.35 17.38
CA ARG A 113 12.72 6.65 18.65
C ARG A 113 11.99 7.72 19.46
N LEU A 114 11.58 8.81 18.83
CA LEU A 114 10.85 9.88 19.51
C LEU A 114 9.48 9.40 20.00
N ASN A 115 8.82 8.53 19.25
CA ASN A 115 7.53 7.99 19.61
C ASN A 115 7.58 7.09 20.86
N GLN A 116 8.71 6.50 21.22
CA GLN A 116 8.83 5.75 22.48
C GLN A 116 8.39 6.60 23.69
N PHE A 117 8.60 7.93 23.62
CA PHE A 117 8.22 8.88 24.66
C PHE A 117 6.86 9.55 24.42
N ARG A 118 6.17 9.21 23.31
CA ARG A 118 4.92 9.88 22.85
C ARG A 118 3.78 8.88 22.61
N GLY A 119 3.75 7.80 23.37
CA GLY A 119 2.72 6.78 23.29
C GLY A 119 2.96 5.67 22.27
N GLY A 120 4.22 5.50 21.84
CA GLY A 120 4.69 4.42 20.97
C GLY A 120 4.22 4.52 19.52
N THR A 121 4.81 3.72 18.64
CA THR A 121 4.35 3.54 17.24
C THR A 121 3.61 2.23 17.12
N ALA A 122 2.35 2.27 16.73
CA ALA A 122 1.52 1.08 16.51
C ALA A 122 1.90 0.36 15.21
N ALA A 123 2.09 1.11 14.15
CA ALA A 123 2.45 0.54 12.85
C ALA A 123 3.23 1.54 11.97
N VAL A 124 4.02 0.97 11.07
CA VAL A 124 4.57 1.64 9.89
C VAL A 124 3.83 1.10 8.67
N TYR A 125 3.18 1.99 7.92
CA TYR A 125 2.47 1.69 6.67
C TYR A 125 3.33 2.02 5.49
N MET A 126 3.41 1.13 4.53
CA MET A 126 4.09 1.39 3.28
C MET A 126 3.43 0.69 2.08
N GLU A 127 3.43 1.37 0.95
CA GLU A 127 3.30 0.73 -0.35
C GLU A 127 4.68 0.16 -0.72
N PRO A 128 4.82 -1.16 -0.86
CA PRO A 128 6.13 -1.80 -0.90
C PRO A 128 6.98 -1.51 -2.15
N VAL A 129 6.37 -0.99 -3.22
CA VAL A 129 7.10 -0.53 -4.42
C VAL A 129 7.33 0.99 -4.43
N GLY A 130 6.83 1.69 -3.42
CA GLY A 130 6.91 3.14 -3.23
C GLY A 130 5.57 3.84 -3.33
N PRO A 131 5.50 5.10 -2.88
CA PRO A 131 4.29 5.90 -2.87
C PRO A 131 3.58 5.91 -4.23
N GLU A 132 2.24 5.92 -4.17
CA GLU A 132 1.35 5.85 -5.34
C GLU A 132 1.78 4.75 -6.34
N SER A 133 1.93 3.53 -5.80
CA SER A 133 2.28 2.33 -6.59
C SER A 133 3.64 2.42 -7.29
N GLY A 134 4.60 3.13 -6.69
CA GLY A 134 5.96 3.24 -7.19
C GLY A 134 6.22 4.45 -8.07
N THR A 135 5.36 5.47 -8.05
CA THR A 135 5.65 6.78 -8.68
C THR A 135 6.95 7.36 -8.12
N THR A 136 7.21 7.21 -6.82
CA THR A 136 8.54 7.41 -6.25
C THR A 136 9.11 6.04 -5.88
N PRO A 137 9.98 5.43 -6.70
CA PRO A 137 10.48 4.09 -6.44
C PRO A 137 11.33 4.04 -5.17
N ILE A 138 11.21 2.94 -4.42
CA ILE A 138 12.00 2.69 -3.23
C ILE A 138 12.97 1.55 -3.44
N THR A 139 14.09 1.58 -2.70
CA THR A 139 15.12 0.56 -2.82
C THR A 139 14.80 -0.67 -1.98
N VAL A 140 15.33 -1.83 -2.40
CA VAL A 140 15.21 -3.08 -1.64
C VAL A 140 15.80 -2.93 -0.24
N GLU A 141 16.93 -2.21 -0.12
CA GLU A 141 17.61 -1.92 1.14
C GLU A 141 16.71 -1.12 2.09
N TYR A 142 15.95 -0.16 1.53
CA TYR A 142 15.00 0.62 2.32
C TYR A 142 13.86 -0.27 2.84
N VAL A 143 13.24 -1.09 2.00
CA VAL A 143 12.15 -2.01 2.41
C VAL A 143 12.62 -2.93 3.55
N LYS A 144 13.78 -3.57 3.39
CA LYS A 144 14.40 -4.41 4.43
C LYS A 144 14.80 -3.61 5.67
N GLY A 145 15.22 -2.36 5.49
CA GLY A 145 15.54 -1.44 6.59
C GLY A 145 14.32 -1.10 7.43
N VAL A 146 13.20 -0.82 6.78
CA VAL A 146 11.91 -0.56 7.47
C VAL A 146 11.50 -1.77 8.31
N GLU A 147 11.58 -2.98 7.78
CA GLU A 147 11.28 -4.19 8.55
C GLU A 147 12.17 -4.29 9.82
N ARG A 148 13.49 -4.14 9.67
CA ARG A 148 14.41 -4.18 10.82
C ARG A 148 14.07 -3.12 11.88
N LEU A 149 13.76 -1.91 11.46
CA LEU A 149 13.38 -0.83 12.36
C LEU A 149 12.03 -1.11 13.05
N CYS A 150 11.04 -1.64 12.35
CA CYS A 150 9.78 -2.06 12.96
C CYS A 150 10.04 -3.10 14.09
N ARG A 151 10.85 -4.13 13.83
CA ARG A 151 11.21 -5.14 14.84
C ARG A 151 11.94 -4.50 16.02
N LYS A 152 12.91 -3.63 15.74
CA LYS A 152 13.71 -2.94 16.79
C LYS A 152 12.85 -2.11 17.74
N TYR A 153 11.82 -1.43 17.22
CA TYR A 153 10.99 -0.49 18.00
C TYR A 153 9.62 -1.04 18.40
N GLY A 154 9.32 -2.31 18.11
CA GLY A 154 8.06 -2.96 18.49
C GLY A 154 6.84 -2.39 17.74
N ALA A 155 7.02 -1.83 16.55
CA ALA A 155 5.95 -1.40 15.66
C ALA A 155 5.59 -2.52 14.70
N LEU A 156 4.31 -2.64 14.31
CA LEU A 156 3.91 -3.57 13.26
C LEU A 156 4.27 -3.00 11.88
N LEU A 157 4.77 -3.86 11.00
CA LEU A 157 4.93 -3.54 9.59
C LEU A 157 3.63 -3.89 8.85
N VAL A 158 3.03 -2.88 8.21
CA VAL A 158 1.83 -3.05 7.40
C VAL A 158 2.16 -2.77 5.95
N PHE A 159 2.07 -3.79 5.10
CA PHE A 159 2.18 -3.63 3.66
C PHE A 159 0.82 -3.33 3.05
N ASP A 160 0.74 -2.24 2.30
CA ASP A 160 -0.38 -1.95 1.44
C ASP A 160 -0.13 -2.56 0.06
N GLU A 161 -0.66 -3.74 -0.14
CA GLU A 161 -0.58 -4.50 -1.39
C GLU A 161 -1.86 -4.39 -2.23
N VAL A 162 -2.62 -3.34 -2.07
CA VAL A 162 -3.82 -3.09 -2.88
C VAL A 162 -3.50 -3.04 -4.37
N VAL A 163 -2.28 -2.62 -4.74
CA VAL A 163 -1.82 -2.61 -6.14
C VAL A 163 -0.90 -3.79 -6.44
N THR A 164 0.00 -4.11 -5.54
CA THR A 164 1.08 -5.09 -5.78
C THR A 164 0.67 -6.53 -5.55
N GLY A 165 -0.31 -6.78 -4.68
CA GLY A 165 -0.80 -8.12 -4.37
C GLY A 165 -1.35 -8.83 -5.62
N PHE A 166 -0.85 -10.03 -5.89
CA PHE A 166 -1.19 -10.84 -7.06
C PHE A 166 -0.94 -10.14 -8.42
N ARG A 167 -0.13 -9.08 -8.42
CA ARG A 167 0.26 -8.35 -9.62
C ARG A 167 1.73 -8.56 -9.98
N ILE A 168 2.64 -8.42 -9.02
CA ILE A 168 4.07 -8.63 -9.24
C ILE A 168 4.54 -10.03 -8.85
N GLY A 169 3.63 -10.88 -8.40
CA GLY A 169 3.81 -12.26 -8.04
C GLY A 169 2.64 -12.78 -7.23
N MET A 170 2.48 -14.10 -7.11
CA MET A 170 1.42 -14.72 -6.28
C MET A 170 1.61 -14.39 -4.80
N ALA A 171 2.85 -14.29 -4.34
CA ALA A 171 3.18 -13.85 -2.97
C ALA A 171 3.25 -12.31 -2.82
N GLY A 172 2.83 -11.54 -3.84
CA GLY A 172 2.86 -10.08 -3.81
C GLY A 172 4.26 -9.48 -3.69
N ALA A 173 4.33 -8.25 -3.24
CA ALA A 173 5.59 -7.53 -3.05
C ALA A 173 6.42 -8.12 -1.90
N GLN A 174 5.79 -8.70 -0.89
CA GLN A 174 6.51 -9.35 0.21
C GLN A 174 7.34 -10.53 -0.27
N GLY A 175 6.82 -11.35 -1.18
CA GLY A 175 7.60 -12.41 -1.83
C GLY A 175 8.68 -11.86 -2.75
N TYR A 176 8.38 -10.78 -3.48
CA TYR A 176 9.34 -10.14 -4.39
C TYR A 176 10.55 -9.54 -3.64
N PHE A 177 10.34 -8.89 -2.50
CA PHE A 177 11.41 -8.27 -1.70
C PHE A 177 12.02 -9.20 -0.64
N GLY A 178 11.40 -10.34 -0.34
CA GLY A 178 11.82 -11.24 0.74
C GLY A 178 11.67 -10.56 2.11
N VAL A 179 10.53 -9.94 2.38
CA VAL A 179 10.19 -9.21 3.62
C VAL A 179 8.90 -9.76 4.19
N SER A 180 8.81 -9.86 5.53
CA SER A 180 7.67 -10.45 6.23
C SER A 180 6.88 -9.41 7.01
N PRO A 181 5.86 -8.76 6.40
CA PRO A 181 4.98 -7.84 7.12
C PRO A 181 4.14 -8.58 8.17
N ASP A 182 3.64 -7.83 9.15
CA ASP A 182 2.76 -8.35 10.20
C ASP A 182 1.31 -8.38 9.77
N LEU A 183 0.93 -7.37 8.97
CA LEU A 183 -0.38 -7.24 8.34
C LEU A 183 -0.20 -6.84 6.88
N THR A 184 -1.06 -7.36 6.03
CA THR A 184 -1.10 -7.05 4.60
C THR A 184 -2.51 -6.60 4.22
N ILE A 185 -2.57 -5.49 3.50
CA ILE A 185 -3.81 -4.95 2.96
C ILE A 185 -3.90 -5.36 1.50
N PHE A 186 -5.01 -5.94 1.13
CA PHE A 186 -5.33 -6.36 -0.23
C PHE A 186 -6.50 -5.57 -0.79
N GLY A 187 -6.58 -5.52 -2.13
CA GLY A 187 -7.69 -4.87 -2.82
C GLY A 187 -7.76 -5.23 -4.29
N LYS A 188 -8.53 -4.44 -5.02
CA LYS A 188 -8.63 -4.54 -6.49
C LYS A 188 -8.86 -5.97 -7.00
N VAL A 189 -7.79 -6.65 -7.43
CA VAL A 189 -7.83 -7.97 -8.09
C VAL A 189 -8.45 -9.07 -7.23
N ILE A 190 -8.40 -8.96 -5.89
CA ILE A 190 -8.94 -10.00 -5.00
C ILE A 190 -10.46 -10.17 -5.08
N ALA A 191 -11.17 -9.28 -5.76
CA ALA A 191 -12.61 -9.42 -6.05
C ALA A 191 -12.89 -9.63 -7.55
N GLY A 192 -11.86 -9.92 -8.36
CA GLY A 192 -12.03 -10.23 -9.77
C GLY A 192 -12.67 -9.12 -10.60
N GLY A 193 -12.51 -7.86 -10.19
CA GLY A 193 -13.12 -6.70 -10.84
C GLY A 193 -14.51 -6.33 -10.29
N TYR A 194 -15.05 -7.08 -9.34
CA TYR A 194 -16.34 -6.78 -8.71
C TYR A 194 -16.20 -5.88 -7.47
N PRO A 195 -17.30 -5.23 -7.02
CA PRO A 195 -17.32 -4.41 -5.80
C PRO A 195 -16.94 -5.20 -4.54
N GLY A 196 -16.57 -4.51 -3.46
CA GLY A 196 -16.16 -5.15 -2.22
C GLY A 196 -14.75 -5.72 -2.27
N ALA A 197 -13.86 -5.03 -2.98
CA ALA A 197 -12.47 -5.43 -3.25
C ALA A 197 -11.50 -4.93 -2.17
N GLY A 198 -11.69 -5.30 -0.93
CA GLY A 198 -10.76 -5.03 0.16
C GLY A 198 -10.53 -6.24 1.03
N GLY A 199 -9.39 -6.30 1.71
CA GLY A 199 -9.12 -7.36 2.66
C GLY A 199 -7.92 -7.08 3.53
N ILE A 200 -7.90 -7.69 4.71
CA ILE A 200 -6.77 -7.69 5.64
C ILE A 200 -6.32 -9.13 5.79
N GLY A 201 -5.06 -9.39 5.52
CA GLY A 201 -4.38 -10.63 5.86
C GLY A 201 -3.27 -10.38 6.88
N GLY A 202 -2.86 -11.42 7.60
CA GLY A 202 -1.74 -11.31 8.50
C GLY A 202 -1.63 -12.43 9.50
N LYS A 203 -0.67 -12.30 10.40
CA LYS A 203 -0.39 -13.28 11.42
C LYS A 203 -1.58 -13.45 12.37
N ARG A 204 -1.85 -14.69 12.74
CA ARG A 204 -2.96 -15.06 13.64
C ARG A 204 -2.94 -14.26 14.95
N GLU A 205 -1.77 -14.00 15.50
CA GLU A 205 -1.62 -13.23 16.74
C GLU A 205 -2.18 -11.81 16.67
N TYR A 206 -2.22 -11.20 15.48
CA TYR A 206 -2.79 -9.88 15.26
C TYR A 206 -4.23 -9.97 14.73
N MET A 207 -4.49 -10.89 13.81
CA MET A 207 -5.83 -11.05 13.22
C MET A 207 -6.90 -11.50 14.22
N LYS A 208 -6.51 -12.09 15.37
CA LYS A 208 -7.42 -12.41 16.48
C LYS A 208 -8.24 -11.23 16.97
N TYR A 209 -7.74 -10.01 16.83
CA TYR A 209 -8.46 -8.78 17.22
C TYR A 209 -9.67 -8.47 16.31
N LEU A 210 -9.87 -9.18 15.21
CA LEU A 210 -11.10 -9.11 14.41
C LEU A 210 -12.22 -10.00 14.95
N GLY A 211 -11.89 -10.97 15.80
CA GLY A 211 -12.84 -11.87 16.45
C GLY A 211 -13.24 -11.43 17.85
N ALA A 212 -14.33 -12.01 18.34
CA ALA A 212 -14.68 -11.98 19.75
C ALA A 212 -14.15 -13.27 20.40
N GLY A 213 -13.71 -13.20 21.65
CA GLY A 213 -13.24 -14.38 22.38
C GLY A 213 -12.47 -14.04 23.63
N LEU A 214 -11.85 -15.07 24.20
CA LEU A 214 -10.94 -14.97 25.33
C LEU A 214 -9.51 -15.23 24.83
N ASP A 215 -8.55 -14.55 25.42
CA ASP A 215 -7.14 -14.88 25.21
C ASP A 215 -6.73 -16.15 25.99
N SER A 216 -5.49 -16.57 25.85
CA SER A 216 -4.95 -17.74 26.55
C SER A 216 -5.01 -17.66 28.08
N SER A 217 -5.16 -16.45 28.63
CA SER A 217 -5.33 -16.20 30.08
C SER A 217 -6.80 -16.15 30.53
N GLY A 218 -7.75 -16.38 29.60
CA GLY A 218 -9.19 -16.28 29.86
C GLY A 218 -9.73 -14.85 29.88
N LYS A 219 -8.94 -13.85 29.48
CA LYS A 219 -9.35 -12.46 29.43
C LYS A 219 -10.03 -12.14 28.09
N LYS A 220 -11.09 -11.35 28.16
CA LYS A 220 -11.83 -10.90 26.95
C LYS A 220 -10.93 -10.12 26.01
N ILE A 221 -10.87 -10.53 24.74
CA ILE A 221 -10.19 -9.83 23.67
C ILE A 221 -11.01 -8.58 23.30
N HIS A 222 -10.38 -7.42 23.31
CA HIS A 222 -10.99 -6.21 22.78
C HIS A 222 -11.03 -6.29 21.25
N LYS A 223 -12.22 -6.31 20.67
CA LYS A 223 -12.41 -6.45 19.24
C LYS A 223 -12.19 -5.11 18.51
N ALA A 224 -11.40 -5.14 17.44
CA ALA A 224 -11.36 -4.04 16.48
C ALA A 224 -12.72 -3.94 15.76
N LEU A 225 -13.35 -2.78 15.83
CA LEU A 225 -14.63 -2.56 15.13
C LEU A 225 -14.37 -2.44 13.64
N VAL A 226 -14.80 -3.43 12.89
CA VAL A 226 -14.83 -3.46 11.42
C VAL A 226 -16.20 -3.97 10.99
N GLY A 227 -16.67 -3.55 9.83
CA GLY A 227 -17.96 -3.97 9.32
C GLY A 227 -18.19 -3.46 7.91
N GLY A 228 -19.26 -3.93 7.32
CA GLY A 228 -19.72 -3.58 5.98
C GLY A 228 -20.75 -4.61 5.53
N THR A 229 -21.97 -4.18 5.22
CA THR A 229 -23.08 -5.07 4.85
C THR A 229 -22.73 -5.98 3.68
N MET A 230 -22.03 -5.45 2.69
CA MET A 230 -21.67 -6.19 1.48
C MET A 230 -20.26 -6.82 1.54
N THR A 231 -19.62 -6.79 2.70
CA THR A 231 -18.31 -7.41 2.90
C THR A 231 -18.41 -8.92 2.70
N ALA A 232 -17.48 -9.50 1.96
CA ALA A 232 -17.44 -10.92 1.61
C ALA A 232 -18.72 -11.42 0.92
N ASN A 233 -19.34 -10.60 0.07
CA ASN A 233 -20.49 -11.07 -0.71
C ASN A 233 -20.09 -12.21 -1.65
N PRO A 234 -21.00 -13.20 -1.91
CA PRO A 234 -20.68 -14.39 -2.69
C PRO A 234 -20.16 -14.11 -4.10
N LEU A 235 -20.68 -13.07 -4.77
CA LEU A 235 -20.28 -12.74 -6.13
C LEU A 235 -18.81 -12.30 -6.20
N SER A 236 -18.42 -11.38 -5.33
CA SER A 236 -17.05 -10.86 -5.29
C SER A 236 -16.04 -11.91 -4.80
N CYS A 237 -16.42 -12.74 -3.82
CA CYS A 237 -15.57 -13.82 -3.36
C CYS A 237 -15.37 -14.90 -4.43
N CYS A 238 -16.44 -15.27 -5.14
CA CYS A 238 -16.40 -16.24 -6.24
C CYS A 238 -15.51 -15.73 -7.38
N ALA A 239 -15.76 -14.51 -7.83
CA ALA A 239 -14.98 -13.89 -8.90
C ALA A 239 -13.50 -13.76 -8.49
N GLY A 240 -13.22 -13.32 -7.27
CA GLY A 240 -11.86 -13.22 -6.74
C GLY A 240 -11.16 -14.57 -6.70
N TYR A 241 -11.79 -15.60 -6.16
CA TYR A 241 -11.23 -16.94 -6.12
C TYR A 241 -10.82 -17.45 -7.51
N PHE A 242 -11.73 -17.43 -8.49
CA PHE A 242 -11.42 -17.90 -9.83
C PHE A 242 -10.41 -17.00 -10.55
N THR A 243 -10.40 -15.71 -10.28
CA THR A 243 -9.37 -14.80 -10.80
C THR A 243 -7.97 -15.18 -10.29
N LEU A 244 -7.81 -15.45 -8.99
CA LEU A 244 -6.52 -15.85 -8.43
C LEU A 244 -6.09 -17.24 -8.93
N GLU A 245 -7.02 -18.19 -9.08
CA GLU A 245 -6.74 -19.49 -9.72
C GLU A 245 -6.22 -19.30 -11.15
N GLU A 246 -6.86 -18.44 -11.93
CA GLU A 246 -6.49 -18.19 -13.32
C GLU A 246 -5.14 -17.45 -13.43
N ILE A 247 -4.86 -16.48 -12.55
CA ILE A 247 -3.57 -15.79 -12.48
C ILE A 247 -2.44 -16.78 -12.25
N GLU A 248 -2.61 -17.70 -11.31
CA GLU A 248 -1.61 -18.75 -11.02
C GLU A 248 -1.49 -19.72 -12.18
N ARG A 249 -2.61 -20.29 -12.65
CA ARG A 249 -2.66 -21.28 -13.73
C ARG A 249 -1.96 -20.81 -15.00
N THR A 250 -2.09 -19.53 -15.32
CA THR A 250 -1.55 -18.93 -16.54
C THR A 250 -0.18 -18.29 -16.38
N ASN A 251 0.39 -18.26 -15.17
CA ASN A 251 1.58 -17.47 -14.83
C ASN A 251 1.43 -15.99 -15.24
N ALA A 252 0.24 -15.42 -15.02
CA ALA A 252 -0.10 -14.08 -15.51
C ALA A 252 0.83 -12.99 -14.95
N CYS A 253 1.24 -13.07 -13.69
CA CYS A 253 2.17 -12.11 -13.09
C CYS A 253 3.52 -12.06 -13.85
N GLN A 254 4.08 -13.23 -14.16
CA GLN A 254 5.35 -13.30 -14.90
C GLN A 254 5.21 -12.78 -16.33
N LYS A 255 4.16 -13.19 -17.04
CA LYS A 255 3.88 -12.69 -18.41
C LYS A 255 3.68 -11.20 -18.45
N ALA A 256 2.89 -10.66 -17.51
CA ALA A 256 2.66 -9.22 -17.40
C ALA A 256 3.96 -8.47 -17.05
N GLY A 257 4.81 -9.03 -16.18
CA GLY A 257 6.15 -8.50 -15.87
C GLY A 257 7.04 -8.40 -17.11
N GLN A 258 7.13 -9.47 -17.90
CA GLN A 258 7.88 -9.46 -19.17
C GLN A 258 7.36 -8.39 -20.16
N MET A 259 6.05 -8.19 -20.21
CA MET A 259 5.47 -7.11 -21.02
C MET A 259 5.82 -5.73 -20.44
N GLY A 260 5.82 -5.59 -19.13
CA GLY A 260 6.27 -4.38 -18.45
C GLY A 260 7.73 -4.03 -18.79
N ASP A 261 8.64 -5.01 -18.72
CA ASP A 261 10.04 -4.84 -19.10
C ASP A 261 10.18 -4.41 -20.56
N ARG A 262 9.43 -5.04 -21.46
CA ARG A 262 9.42 -4.69 -22.89
C ARG A 262 8.91 -3.26 -23.14
N ILE A 263 7.80 -2.87 -22.50
CA ILE A 263 7.25 -1.51 -22.61
C ILE A 263 8.27 -0.50 -22.07
N CYS A 264 8.85 -0.77 -20.90
CA CYS A 264 9.83 0.11 -20.27
C CYS A 264 11.07 0.31 -21.16
N ALA A 265 11.60 -0.76 -21.74
CA ALA A 265 12.74 -0.71 -22.67
C ALA A 265 12.42 0.12 -23.92
N GLY A 266 11.28 -0.14 -24.57
CA GLY A 266 10.88 0.60 -25.77
C GLY A 266 10.63 2.10 -25.49
N LEU A 267 10.00 2.43 -24.36
CA LEU A 267 9.81 3.84 -23.96
C LEU A 267 11.16 4.52 -23.66
N LYS A 268 12.12 3.86 -23.02
CA LYS A 268 13.48 4.41 -22.80
C LYS A 268 14.20 4.71 -24.09
N GLU A 269 14.08 3.83 -25.09
CA GLU A 269 14.65 4.07 -26.43
C GLU A 269 14.01 5.28 -27.11
N LEU A 270 12.69 5.43 -27.06
CA LEU A 270 11.98 6.58 -27.61
C LEU A 270 12.38 7.88 -26.92
N VAL A 271 12.42 7.89 -25.59
CA VAL A 271 12.85 9.02 -24.76
C VAL A 271 14.27 9.44 -25.18
N LYS A 272 15.20 8.49 -25.30
CA LYS A 272 16.58 8.77 -25.74
C LYS A 272 16.64 9.27 -27.18
N LYS A 273 15.92 8.61 -28.11
CA LYS A 273 15.92 8.96 -29.54
C LYS A 273 15.43 10.39 -29.80
N HIS A 274 14.41 10.82 -29.05
CA HIS A 274 13.78 12.13 -29.25
C HIS A 274 14.28 13.18 -28.25
N GLY A 275 15.25 12.87 -27.40
CA GLY A 275 15.80 13.82 -26.40
C GLY A 275 14.75 14.32 -25.41
N LEU A 276 13.74 13.48 -25.07
CA LEU A 276 12.65 13.89 -24.19
C LEU A 276 13.10 13.94 -22.73
N PRO A 277 12.64 14.90 -21.93
CA PRO A 277 12.98 15.00 -20.51
C PRO A 277 12.16 14.04 -19.64
N PHE A 278 11.82 12.87 -20.17
CA PHE A 278 10.99 11.87 -19.49
C PHE A 278 11.85 10.80 -18.85
N VAL A 279 11.33 10.20 -17.78
CA VAL A 279 11.98 9.08 -17.11
C VAL A 279 11.03 7.90 -17.07
N VAL A 280 11.57 6.71 -17.33
CA VAL A 280 10.80 5.46 -17.43
C VAL A 280 11.39 4.41 -16.52
N TRP A 281 10.56 3.79 -15.71
CA TRP A 281 10.95 2.63 -14.89
C TRP A 281 9.76 1.70 -14.69
N ASN A 282 10.03 0.51 -14.17
CA ASN A 282 9.00 -0.45 -13.81
C ASN A 282 9.42 -1.33 -12.64
N THR A 283 8.44 -1.90 -11.97
CA THR A 283 8.58 -3.02 -11.05
C THR A 283 7.61 -4.11 -11.52
N GLY A 284 8.15 -5.12 -12.20
CA GLY A 284 7.33 -6.11 -12.89
C GLY A 284 6.38 -5.44 -13.90
N SER A 285 5.07 -5.69 -13.76
CA SER A 285 4.04 -5.12 -14.64
C SER A 285 3.59 -3.70 -14.28
N ILE A 286 4.14 -3.12 -13.23
CA ILE A 286 3.84 -1.74 -12.82
C ILE A 286 4.86 -0.83 -13.48
N CYS A 287 4.45 -0.15 -14.57
CA CYS A 287 5.30 0.71 -15.36
C CYS A 287 4.93 2.17 -15.12
N HIS A 288 5.95 3.02 -15.08
CA HIS A 288 5.83 4.46 -14.94
C HIS A 288 6.53 5.18 -16.07
N LEU A 289 5.85 6.16 -16.64
CA LEU A 289 6.42 7.17 -17.53
C LEU A 289 6.20 8.51 -16.85
N GLU A 290 7.27 9.09 -16.31
CA GLU A 290 7.23 10.40 -15.67
C GLU A 290 7.54 11.47 -16.70
N THR A 291 6.56 12.32 -16.93
CA THR A 291 6.65 13.42 -17.91
C THR A 291 6.76 14.78 -17.25
N VAL A 292 6.51 14.88 -15.94
CA VAL A 292 6.56 16.11 -15.14
C VAL A 292 7.79 16.06 -14.24
N GLY A 293 8.87 16.74 -14.62
CA GLY A 293 10.18 16.69 -13.94
C GLY A 293 10.19 16.98 -12.43
N THR A 294 9.08 17.49 -11.87
CA THR A 294 8.93 17.78 -10.43
C THR A 294 8.95 16.55 -9.53
N MET A 295 8.56 15.37 -10.03
CA MET A 295 8.54 14.16 -9.22
C MET A 295 9.89 13.45 -9.09
N HIS A 296 10.85 13.77 -9.98
CA HIS A 296 12.20 13.19 -9.92
C HIS A 296 13.11 13.85 -8.91
N TYR A 297 12.84 15.08 -8.58
CA TYR A 297 13.67 15.80 -7.64
C TYR A 297 13.13 15.53 -6.23
N GLN A 298 13.69 14.54 -5.57
CA GLN A 298 13.55 14.42 -4.13
C GLN A 298 14.12 15.71 -3.52
N ILE A 299 13.25 16.60 -3.08
CA ILE A 299 13.69 17.79 -2.35
C ILE A 299 14.35 17.29 -1.06
N ASN A 300 15.65 17.27 -1.05
CA ASN A 300 16.41 16.94 0.13
C ASN A 300 16.46 18.18 1.04
N TRP A 301 15.52 18.23 1.98
CA TRP A 301 15.47 19.31 2.96
C TRP A 301 16.72 19.45 3.85
N LYS A 302 17.58 18.43 3.85
CA LYS A 302 18.91 18.51 4.49
C LYS A 302 19.92 19.31 3.64
N LYS A 303 19.60 19.60 2.37
CA LYS A 303 20.42 20.37 1.43
C LYS A 303 19.61 21.48 0.75
N PRO A 304 19.14 22.48 1.51
CA PRO A 304 18.25 23.52 0.99
C PRO A 304 18.88 24.36 -0.14
N TRP A 305 20.19 24.35 -0.28
CA TRP A 305 20.91 25.06 -1.36
C TRP A 305 20.77 24.39 -2.74
N GLU A 306 20.32 23.13 -2.81
CA GLU A 306 20.02 22.44 -4.08
C GLU A 306 18.62 22.83 -4.62
N ILE A 307 17.73 23.37 -3.77
CA ILE A 307 16.36 23.72 -4.11
C ILE A 307 16.26 24.76 -5.25
N PRO A 308 17.04 25.86 -5.29
CA PRO A 308 16.95 26.83 -6.37
C PRO A 308 17.31 26.27 -7.74
N ALA A 309 18.30 25.38 -7.82
CA ALA A 309 18.68 24.72 -9.07
C ALA A 309 17.57 23.77 -9.54
N ILE A 310 17.02 23.00 -8.62
CA ILE A 310 15.91 22.07 -8.86
C ILE A 310 14.68 22.84 -9.37
N LEU A 311 14.27 23.91 -8.70
CA LEU A 311 13.13 24.72 -9.09
C LEU A 311 13.35 25.45 -10.42
N GLY A 312 14.58 25.91 -10.68
CA GLY A 312 14.94 26.58 -11.95
C GLY A 312 14.84 25.65 -13.15
N GLU A 313 15.45 24.47 -13.07
CA GLU A 313 15.37 23.45 -14.12
C GLU A 313 13.97 22.88 -14.30
N THR A 314 13.27 22.64 -13.19
CA THR A 314 11.93 22.07 -13.18
C THR A 314 10.90 23.03 -13.76
N GLY A 315 10.98 24.32 -13.41
CA GLY A 315 10.05 25.33 -13.91
C GLY A 315 10.16 25.55 -15.42
N ILE A 316 11.37 25.47 -15.99
CA ILE A 316 11.59 25.55 -17.45
C ILE A 316 11.05 24.28 -18.12
N ARG A 317 11.38 23.11 -17.61
CA ARG A 317 10.90 21.82 -18.15
C ARG A 317 9.40 21.65 -18.03
N GLN A 318 8.78 22.12 -16.96
CA GLN A 318 7.32 22.09 -16.80
C GLN A 318 6.61 22.92 -17.87
N LYS A 319 7.10 24.12 -18.20
CA LYS A 319 6.55 24.94 -19.28
C LYS A 319 6.71 24.28 -20.66
N GLU A 320 7.85 23.66 -20.93
CA GLU A 320 8.07 22.90 -22.16
C GLU A 320 7.14 21.70 -22.28
N MET A 321 6.86 21.00 -21.16
CA MET A 321 5.98 19.85 -21.13
C MET A 321 4.50 20.21 -21.20
N GLU A 322 4.08 21.32 -20.60
CA GLU A 322 2.72 21.86 -20.76
C GLU A 322 2.44 22.18 -22.25
N HIS A 323 3.44 22.72 -22.96
CA HIS A 323 3.33 22.94 -24.41
C HIS A 323 3.28 21.63 -25.21
N MET A 324 4.05 20.61 -24.85
CA MET A 324 4.01 19.31 -25.51
C MET A 324 2.75 18.53 -25.15
N GLY A 325 2.27 18.59 -23.91
CA GLY A 325 1.02 17.98 -23.48
C GLY A 325 -0.19 18.60 -24.16
N ALA A 326 -0.22 19.90 -24.35
CA ALA A 326 -1.27 20.58 -25.11
C ALA A 326 -1.25 20.18 -26.60
N ALA A 327 -0.08 19.98 -27.19
CA ALA A 327 0.07 19.52 -28.57
C ALA A 327 -0.31 18.04 -28.78
N TYR A 328 -0.32 17.23 -27.70
CA TYR A 328 -0.70 15.81 -27.74
C TYR A 328 -2.21 15.58 -27.52
N MET A 329 -2.90 16.57 -26.93
CA MET A 329 -4.35 16.53 -26.64
C MET A 329 -5.18 17.27 -27.70
N ALA A 330 -4.55 17.97 -28.63
CA ALA A 330 -5.15 18.61 -29.79
C ALA A 330 -5.05 17.74 -31.05
#